data_17dd4371a1c3c76b51729b883d294517
#
_entry.id   17dd4371a1c3c76b51729b883d294517
#
_cell.length_a   1.000
_cell.length_b   1.000
_cell.length_c   1.000
_cell.angle_alpha   90.00
_cell.angle_beta   90.00
_cell.angle_gamma   90.00
#
_symmetry.space_group_name_H-M   'P 1'
#
loop_
_entity.id
_entity.type
_entity.pdbx_description
1 polymer ?
#
loop_
_entity_poly.entity_id
_entity_poly.type
_entity_poly.pdbx_seq_one_letter_code
_entity_poly.pdbx_strand_id
1 'polypeptide(L)'
;GLLKTETTFAEAAKKFEQEYAAITEGERSPKWVEGHSIRLRLHLAPFFGKMGLSEINAGTVQDYRVHRIATSTTGRAPARSTLHDEVGTLRQVLKTAIRHKWLQHLPDLSPPYKTQGKIVHRPWFSPAEYKQLYEATRQNAKEPKNPHFRWEAEQLHDFVLFMANTGLRPDEAKQLQHRDVSIVVDADTRERILEIEVRGKRGIGWCKSMVGAVKPYERLRDRLRPVRGDKDKAGEGVKTKPTDPVFPSSYLKMFNNLLDDQNLKLDRDGKPRTAYSLRHTYICLRLMEGADVYAIAKNCRTSVEMIEKFYAAHIKTTLDASAINSRKPKQAYRGRRVPKGAGAPSYREHRGPTAR
;
A
#
# COMPACT_ATOMS: atom_id res chain seq x y z
N GLY A 1 9.77 56.64 16.64
CA GLY A 1 9.78 55.19 16.60
C GLY A 1 9.70 54.72 15.18
N LEU A 2 10.74 54.03 14.70
CA LEU A 2 10.70 53.37 13.39
C LEU A 2 9.50 52.40 13.39
N LEU A 3 8.57 52.59 12.47
CA LEU A 3 7.47 51.65 12.21
C LEU A 3 8.10 50.30 11.96
N LYS A 4 7.86 49.35 12.84
CA LYS A 4 8.34 47.99 12.70
C LYS A 4 7.68 47.40 11.45
N THR A 5 8.42 47.24 10.38
CA THR A 5 7.91 46.58 9.17
C THR A 5 7.38 45.21 9.54
N GLU A 6 6.18 44.90 9.08
CA GLU A 6 5.55 43.59 9.29
C GLU A 6 6.43 42.46 8.78
N THR A 7 6.50 41.34 9.51
CA THR A 7 7.22 40.15 9.09
C THR A 7 6.56 39.57 7.83
N THR A 8 7.36 39.30 6.82
CA THR A 8 6.91 38.71 5.58
C THR A 8 6.74 37.18 5.70
N PHE A 9 6.00 36.58 4.78
CA PHE A 9 5.88 35.13 4.70
C PHE A 9 7.25 34.46 4.49
N ALA A 10 8.13 35.02 3.66
CA ALA A 10 9.46 34.47 3.40
C ALA A 10 10.33 34.39 4.69
N GLU A 11 10.27 35.40 5.53
CA GLU A 11 10.98 35.42 6.82
C GLU A 11 10.41 34.36 7.78
N ALA A 12 9.08 34.27 7.86
CA ALA A 12 8.41 33.25 8.67
C ALA A 12 8.69 31.83 8.17
N ALA A 13 8.74 31.62 6.85
CA ALA A 13 9.07 30.32 6.24
C ALA A 13 10.50 29.91 6.56
N LYS A 14 11.47 30.82 6.46
CA LYS A 14 12.89 30.56 6.81
C LYS A 14 13.01 30.16 8.29
N LYS A 15 12.29 30.84 9.17
CA LYS A 15 12.27 30.52 10.61
C LYS A 15 11.65 29.14 10.87
N PHE A 16 10.53 28.84 10.20
CA PHE A 16 9.91 27.52 10.25
C PHE A 16 10.85 26.40 9.82
N GLU A 17 11.55 26.54 8.69
CA GLU A 17 12.48 25.52 8.20
C GLU A 17 13.58 25.22 9.21
N GLN A 18 14.18 26.27 9.80
CA GLN A 18 15.22 26.13 10.82
C GLN A 18 14.72 25.39 12.05
N GLU A 19 13.59 25.81 12.62
CA GLU A 19 13.01 25.20 13.83
C GLU A 19 12.52 23.79 13.58
N TYR A 20 11.83 23.57 12.44
CA TYR A 20 11.25 22.29 12.13
C TYR A 20 12.31 21.21 11.93
N ALA A 21 13.40 21.53 11.23
CA ALA A 21 14.51 20.60 11.02
C ALA A 21 15.16 20.22 12.36
N ALA A 22 15.45 21.20 13.21
CA ALA A 22 16.14 20.99 14.50
C ALA A 22 15.26 20.20 15.51
N ILE A 23 13.96 20.56 15.62
CA ILE A 23 13.08 19.96 16.63
C ILE A 23 12.64 18.54 16.24
N THR A 24 12.54 18.25 14.93
CA THR A 24 12.04 16.95 14.45
C THR A 24 13.16 15.99 14.06
N GLU A 25 14.41 16.33 14.35
CA GLU A 25 15.56 15.45 14.09
C GLU A 25 15.38 14.11 14.82
N GLY A 26 15.54 13.01 14.09
CA GLY A 26 15.32 11.65 14.60
C GLY A 26 13.86 11.21 14.74
N GLU A 27 12.89 12.12 14.81
CA GLU A 27 11.46 11.77 14.95
C GLU A 27 10.73 11.70 13.60
N ARG A 28 11.12 12.56 12.65
CA ARG A 28 10.53 12.61 11.30
C ARG A 28 11.50 12.10 10.26
N SER A 29 10.98 11.43 9.23
CA SER A 29 11.84 11.01 8.14
C SER A 29 12.43 12.23 7.42
N PRO A 30 13.74 12.21 7.02
CA PRO A 30 14.37 13.30 6.28
C PRO A 30 13.59 13.72 5.04
N LYS A 31 13.00 12.74 4.33
CA LYS A 31 12.17 12.99 3.14
C LYS A 31 10.88 13.80 3.46
N TRP A 32 10.34 13.65 4.67
CA TRP A 32 9.18 14.43 5.08
C TRP A 32 9.56 15.89 5.33
N VAL A 33 10.69 16.12 6.02
CA VAL A 33 11.25 17.46 6.29
C VAL A 33 11.58 18.15 4.96
N GLU A 34 12.33 17.48 4.09
CA GLU A 34 12.66 17.95 2.73
C GLU A 34 11.41 18.30 1.92
N GLY A 35 10.33 17.54 2.08
CA GLY A 35 9.05 17.81 1.41
C GLY A 35 8.46 19.18 1.76
N HIS A 36 8.66 19.68 2.97
CA HIS A 36 8.26 21.05 3.33
C HIS A 36 9.12 22.09 2.61
N SER A 37 10.44 21.93 2.59
CA SER A 37 11.38 22.83 1.90
C SER A 37 11.12 22.90 0.40
N ILE A 38 10.83 21.75 -0.23
CA ILE A 38 10.48 21.71 -1.66
C ILE A 38 9.19 22.51 -1.93
N ARG A 39 8.14 22.31 -1.13
CA ARG A 39 6.86 23.03 -1.31
C ARG A 39 7.02 24.52 -1.06
N LEU A 40 7.81 24.92 -0.07
CA LEU A 40 8.12 26.31 0.20
C LEU A 40 8.84 26.94 -0.99
N ARG A 41 9.95 26.37 -1.42
CA ARG A 41 10.79 26.91 -2.48
C ARG A 41 10.08 27.00 -3.84
N LEU A 42 9.37 25.92 -4.23
CA LEU A 42 8.82 25.81 -5.58
C LEU A 42 7.43 26.45 -5.73
N HIS A 43 6.65 26.54 -4.65
CA HIS A 43 5.24 26.87 -4.76
C HIS A 43 4.80 28.01 -3.82
N LEU A 44 5.13 27.92 -2.53
CA LEU A 44 4.61 28.86 -1.55
C LEU A 44 5.36 30.18 -1.52
N ALA A 45 6.69 30.17 -1.51
CA ALA A 45 7.49 31.38 -1.51
C ALA A 45 7.35 32.21 -2.79
N PRO A 46 7.25 31.65 -3.99
CA PRO A 46 6.96 32.43 -5.19
C PRO A 46 5.64 33.20 -5.15
N PHE A 47 4.62 32.66 -4.48
CA PHE A 47 3.30 33.30 -4.38
C PHE A 47 3.18 34.21 -3.15
N PHE A 48 3.48 33.69 -1.95
CA PHE A 48 3.25 34.38 -0.69
C PHE A 48 4.49 35.17 -0.19
N GLY A 49 5.69 34.90 -0.70
CA GLY A 49 6.94 35.30 -0.07
C GLY A 49 7.06 36.79 0.28
N LYS A 50 6.56 37.66 -0.57
CA LYS A 50 6.61 39.13 -0.39
C LYS A 50 5.45 39.68 0.43
N MET A 51 4.41 38.88 0.69
CA MET A 51 3.23 39.32 1.43
C MET A 51 3.55 39.44 2.92
N GLY A 52 3.03 40.47 3.56
CA GLY A 52 2.94 40.55 5.01
C GLY A 52 2.06 39.44 5.56
N LEU A 53 2.34 38.95 6.76
CA LEU A 53 1.57 37.85 7.34
C LEU A 53 0.08 38.18 7.54
N SER A 54 -0.26 39.45 7.76
CA SER A 54 -1.66 39.95 7.89
C SER A 54 -2.43 39.89 6.57
N GLU A 55 -1.75 39.94 5.42
CA GLU A 55 -2.35 39.85 4.10
C GLU A 55 -2.80 38.42 3.74
N ILE A 56 -2.29 37.43 4.46
CA ILE A 56 -2.61 36.01 4.21
C ILE A 56 -3.91 35.65 4.94
N ASN A 57 -4.99 35.74 4.21
CA ASN A 57 -6.35 35.42 4.67
C ASN A 57 -6.96 34.25 3.86
N ALA A 58 -8.20 33.89 4.18
CA ALA A 58 -8.91 32.80 3.50
C ALA A 58 -9.04 33.02 1.97
N GLY A 59 -9.26 34.29 1.55
CA GLY A 59 -9.34 34.66 0.13
C GLY A 59 -8.00 34.46 -0.58
N THR A 60 -6.91 34.98 -0.02
CA THR A 60 -5.56 34.86 -0.58
C THR A 60 -5.15 33.37 -0.73
N VAL A 61 -5.56 32.51 0.21
CA VAL A 61 -5.31 31.06 0.10
C VAL A 61 -6.13 30.42 -1.01
N GLN A 62 -7.33 30.94 -1.28
CA GLN A 62 -8.12 30.49 -2.42
C GLN A 62 -7.51 30.94 -3.74
N ASP A 63 -7.03 32.18 -3.83
CA ASP A 63 -6.31 32.71 -5.00
C ASP A 63 -5.05 31.87 -5.29
N TYR A 64 -4.33 31.44 -4.25
CA TYR A 64 -3.22 30.50 -4.39
C TYR A 64 -3.66 29.18 -5.05
N ARG A 65 -4.78 28.60 -4.64
CA ARG A 65 -5.28 27.34 -5.23
C ARG A 65 -5.60 27.52 -6.72
N VAL A 66 -6.25 28.65 -7.07
CA VAL A 66 -6.56 28.98 -8.47
C VAL A 66 -5.28 29.20 -9.27
N HIS A 67 -4.34 29.96 -8.73
CA HIS A 67 -3.03 30.18 -9.34
C HIS A 67 -2.29 28.86 -9.61
N ARG A 68 -2.26 27.95 -8.64
CA ARG A 68 -1.60 26.64 -8.78
C ARG A 68 -2.21 25.76 -9.87
N ILE A 69 -3.52 25.86 -10.09
CA ILE A 69 -4.20 25.15 -11.18
C ILE A 69 -3.85 25.79 -12.51
N ALA A 70 -3.88 27.11 -12.60
CA ALA A 70 -3.61 27.86 -13.83
C ALA A 70 -2.14 27.76 -14.29
N THR A 71 -1.19 27.72 -13.35
CA THR A 71 0.26 27.69 -13.64
C THR A 71 0.88 26.30 -13.71
N SER A 72 0.06 25.25 -13.82
CA SER A 72 0.57 23.87 -13.88
C SER A 72 1.37 23.62 -15.16
N THR A 73 2.65 23.34 -15.03
CA THR A 73 3.58 23.06 -16.14
C THR A 73 3.32 21.74 -16.83
N THR A 74 2.56 20.82 -16.20
CA THR A 74 2.26 19.49 -16.75
C THR A 74 0.99 19.44 -17.61
N GLY A 75 0.30 20.58 -17.78
CA GLY A 75 -0.99 20.66 -18.47
C GLY A 75 -2.16 19.99 -17.69
N ARG A 76 -1.90 19.49 -16.49
CA ARG A 76 -2.91 18.88 -15.60
C ARG A 76 -2.96 19.62 -14.28
N ALA A 77 -4.16 19.86 -13.78
CA ALA A 77 -4.33 20.43 -12.44
C ALA A 77 -3.64 19.56 -11.38
N PRO A 78 -2.97 20.17 -10.37
CA PRO A 78 -2.41 19.43 -9.25
C PRO A 78 -3.48 18.57 -8.56
N ALA A 79 -3.08 17.38 -8.10
CA ALA A 79 -4.00 16.54 -7.34
C ALA A 79 -4.45 17.26 -6.05
N ARG A 80 -5.68 17.01 -5.61
CA ARG A 80 -6.20 17.58 -4.35
C ARG A 80 -5.31 17.31 -3.15
N SER A 81 -4.71 16.12 -3.08
CA SER A 81 -3.74 15.78 -2.03
C SER A 81 -2.50 16.65 -2.10
N THR A 82 -2.02 17.00 -3.30
CA THR A 82 -0.88 17.90 -3.49
C THR A 82 -1.19 19.29 -2.96
N LEU A 83 -2.33 19.88 -3.36
CA LEU A 83 -2.77 21.16 -2.82
C LEU A 83 -3.02 21.13 -1.30
N HIS A 84 -3.55 20.02 -0.78
CA HIS A 84 -3.72 19.83 0.65
C HIS A 84 -2.38 19.83 1.40
N ASP A 85 -1.36 19.16 0.86
CA ASP A 85 -0.02 19.11 1.45
C ASP A 85 0.69 20.46 1.37
N GLU A 86 0.51 21.22 0.28
CA GLU A 86 1.02 22.58 0.13
C GLU A 86 0.40 23.50 1.18
N VAL A 87 -0.93 23.52 1.32
CA VAL A 87 -1.65 24.29 2.34
C VAL A 87 -1.33 23.80 3.75
N GLY A 88 -1.05 22.51 3.92
CA GLY A 88 -0.55 21.93 5.17
C GLY A 88 0.82 22.53 5.57
N THR A 89 1.72 22.74 4.61
CA THR A 89 3.01 23.42 4.84
C THR A 89 2.80 24.90 5.18
N LEU A 90 1.95 25.61 4.42
CA LEU A 90 1.55 26.98 4.74
C LEU A 90 1.05 27.11 6.19
N ARG A 91 0.16 26.18 6.61
CA ARG A 91 -0.36 26.15 7.99
C ARG A 91 0.75 26.03 9.05
N GLN A 92 1.79 25.24 8.79
CA GLN A 92 2.92 25.09 9.72
C GLN A 92 3.72 26.38 9.83
N VAL A 93 3.97 27.08 8.73
CA VAL A 93 4.63 28.38 8.72
C VAL A 93 3.83 29.42 9.53
N LEU A 94 2.51 29.52 9.29
CA LEU A 94 1.65 30.46 10.01
C LEU A 94 1.56 30.12 11.51
N LYS A 95 1.55 28.83 11.88
CA LYS A 95 1.64 28.41 13.29
C LYS A 95 2.96 28.79 13.92
N THR A 96 4.08 28.78 13.19
CA THR A 96 5.36 29.29 13.68
C THR A 96 5.28 30.78 13.87
N ALA A 97 4.71 31.53 12.94
CA ALA A 97 4.48 32.98 13.08
C ALA A 97 3.64 33.32 14.32
N ILE A 98 2.61 32.53 14.64
CA ILE A 98 1.81 32.71 15.86
C ILE A 98 2.66 32.48 17.12
N ARG A 99 3.49 31.41 17.15
CA ARG A 99 4.40 31.17 18.30
C ARG A 99 5.36 32.31 18.55
N HIS A 100 5.82 32.96 17.47
CA HIS A 100 6.70 34.13 17.55
C HIS A 100 5.94 35.45 17.74
N LYS A 101 4.61 35.40 17.88
CA LYS A 101 3.75 36.62 18.04
C LYS A 101 3.80 37.58 16.86
N TRP A 102 4.15 37.07 15.66
CA TRP A 102 4.11 37.81 14.39
C TRP A 102 2.73 37.81 13.76
N LEU A 103 1.91 36.81 14.10
CA LEU A 103 0.52 36.68 13.70
C LEU A 103 -0.32 36.33 14.92
N GLN A 104 -1.53 36.89 15.04
CA GLN A 104 -2.41 36.63 16.18
C GLN A 104 -3.25 35.37 16.01
N HIS A 105 -3.84 35.19 14.84
CA HIS A 105 -4.79 34.11 14.56
C HIS A 105 -4.45 33.39 13.26
N LEU A 106 -4.73 32.09 13.21
CA LEU A 106 -4.63 31.31 11.99
C LEU A 106 -5.87 31.61 11.11
N PRO A 107 -5.70 32.06 9.86
CA PRO A 107 -6.82 32.23 8.94
C PRO A 107 -7.47 30.88 8.60
N ASP A 108 -8.72 30.90 8.14
CA ASP A 108 -9.36 29.67 7.63
C ASP A 108 -8.67 29.21 6.33
N LEU A 109 -7.99 28.07 6.42
CA LEU A 109 -7.29 27.44 5.32
C LEU A 109 -8.10 26.32 4.67
N SER A 110 -9.36 26.13 5.08
CA SER A 110 -10.22 25.07 4.57
C SER A 110 -10.59 25.31 3.10
N PRO A 111 -10.81 24.27 2.30
CA PRO A 111 -11.42 24.45 0.99
C PRO A 111 -12.85 24.96 1.16
N PRO A 112 -13.25 26.05 0.49
CA PRO A 112 -14.59 26.65 0.67
C PRO A 112 -15.70 25.74 0.12
N TYR A 113 -15.39 24.87 -0.81
CA TYR A 113 -16.34 23.95 -1.42
C TYR A 113 -16.05 22.52 -1.01
N LYS A 114 -16.96 21.91 -0.28
CA LYS A 114 -16.92 20.47 0.02
C LYS A 114 -17.29 19.70 -1.24
N THR A 115 -16.33 19.13 -1.91
CA THR A 115 -16.60 18.17 -2.96
C THR A 115 -16.60 16.77 -2.36
N GLN A 116 -17.75 16.10 -2.35
CA GLN A 116 -17.80 14.68 -2.05
C GLN A 116 -17.06 13.94 -3.18
N GLY A 117 -15.83 13.52 -2.90
CA GLY A 117 -15.10 12.68 -3.83
C GLY A 117 -15.79 11.32 -3.93
N LYS A 118 -16.11 10.86 -5.15
CA LYS A 118 -16.50 9.45 -5.34
C LYS A 118 -15.41 8.56 -4.74
N ILE A 119 -15.83 7.60 -3.93
CA ILE A 119 -14.93 6.55 -3.45
C ILE A 119 -14.51 5.76 -4.69
N VAL A 120 -13.23 5.79 -4.93
CA VAL A 120 -12.65 5.15 -6.11
C VAL A 120 -11.88 3.94 -5.63
N HIS A 121 -12.20 2.75 -6.14
CA HIS A 121 -11.45 1.54 -5.83
C HIS A 121 -9.97 1.68 -6.19
N ARG A 122 -9.14 0.91 -5.52
CA ARG A 122 -7.69 0.86 -5.82
C ARG A 122 -7.45 -0.08 -7.01
N PRO A 123 -6.60 0.28 -7.98
CA PRO A 123 -6.29 -0.59 -9.10
C PRO A 123 -5.58 -1.87 -8.62
N TRP A 124 -6.15 -3.01 -8.94
CA TRP A 124 -5.67 -4.33 -8.57
C TRP A 124 -5.71 -5.26 -9.78
N PHE A 125 -5.13 -6.45 -9.68
CA PHE A 125 -5.21 -7.47 -10.72
C PHE A 125 -6.28 -8.50 -10.33
N SER A 126 -7.28 -8.72 -11.20
CA SER A 126 -8.23 -9.82 -11.06
C SER A 126 -7.48 -11.17 -11.06
N PRO A 127 -8.10 -12.27 -10.63
CA PRO A 127 -7.45 -13.59 -10.65
C PRO A 127 -6.87 -13.97 -12.03
N ALA A 128 -7.59 -13.67 -13.11
CA ALA A 128 -7.13 -13.92 -14.47
C ALA A 128 -5.94 -13.04 -14.87
N GLU A 129 -6.02 -11.73 -14.57
CA GLU A 129 -4.94 -10.78 -14.84
C GLU A 129 -3.70 -11.07 -13.98
N TYR A 130 -3.88 -11.49 -12.72
CA TYR A 130 -2.77 -11.88 -11.86
C TYR A 130 -2.10 -13.17 -12.41
N LYS A 131 -2.88 -14.13 -12.90
CA LYS A 131 -2.35 -15.32 -13.59
C LYS A 131 -1.52 -14.92 -14.80
N GLN A 132 -2.05 -14.07 -15.69
CA GLN A 132 -1.34 -13.54 -16.85
C GLN A 132 -0.02 -12.86 -16.44
N LEU A 133 -0.05 -12.02 -15.39
CA LEU A 133 1.11 -11.30 -14.89
C LEU A 133 2.22 -12.24 -14.42
N TYR A 134 1.90 -13.23 -13.56
CA TYR A 134 2.95 -14.11 -13.04
C TYR A 134 3.47 -15.09 -14.12
N GLU A 135 2.66 -15.49 -15.09
CA GLU A 135 3.10 -16.27 -16.25
C GLU A 135 4.05 -15.44 -17.12
N ALA A 136 3.71 -14.20 -17.41
CA ALA A 136 4.58 -13.29 -18.16
C ALA A 136 5.91 -13.02 -17.44
N THR A 137 5.90 -12.79 -16.12
CA THR A 137 7.13 -12.63 -15.36
C THR A 137 7.96 -13.91 -15.32
N ARG A 138 7.32 -15.10 -15.26
CA ARG A 138 8.00 -16.40 -15.34
C ARG A 138 8.68 -16.59 -16.68
N GLN A 139 7.99 -16.26 -17.77
CA GLN A 139 8.57 -16.36 -19.11
C GLN A 139 9.74 -15.40 -19.28
N ASN A 140 9.59 -14.14 -18.83
CA ASN A 140 10.67 -13.17 -18.87
C ASN A 140 11.89 -13.60 -18.02
N ALA A 141 11.69 -14.29 -16.91
CA ALA A 141 12.76 -14.85 -16.09
C ALA A 141 13.53 -15.97 -16.80
N LYS A 142 12.81 -16.83 -17.57
CA LYS A 142 13.43 -17.91 -18.36
C LYS A 142 14.17 -17.37 -19.58
N GLU A 143 13.53 -16.48 -20.31
CA GLU A 143 13.97 -15.93 -21.58
C GLU A 143 13.86 -14.39 -21.58
N PRO A 144 14.76 -13.69 -20.88
CA PRO A 144 14.74 -12.24 -20.84
C PRO A 144 15.09 -11.66 -22.21
N LYS A 145 14.42 -10.55 -22.61
CA LYS A 145 14.74 -9.81 -23.85
C LYS A 145 16.25 -9.46 -23.98
N ASN A 146 16.92 -9.25 -22.85
CA ASN A 146 18.37 -9.09 -22.77
C ASN A 146 18.91 -10.04 -21.69
N PRO A 147 19.76 -11.03 -22.06
CA PRO A 147 20.34 -11.98 -21.11
C PRO A 147 21.13 -11.37 -19.97
N HIS A 148 21.66 -10.16 -20.15
CA HIS A 148 22.36 -9.41 -19.09
C HIS A 148 21.46 -9.13 -17.87
N PHE A 149 20.15 -9.01 -18.08
CA PHE A 149 19.18 -8.75 -17.02
C PHE A 149 18.45 -10.01 -16.54
N ARG A 150 18.99 -11.20 -16.79
CA ARG A 150 18.36 -12.46 -16.34
C ARG A 150 18.14 -12.48 -14.84
N TRP A 151 19.15 -12.10 -14.07
CA TRP A 151 19.09 -12.07 -12.63
C TRP A 151 17.97 -11.13 -12.13
N GLU A 152 17.84 -9.95 -12.72
CA GLU A 152 16.78 -8.99 -12.39
C GLU A 152 15.40 -9.48 -12.80
N ALA A 153 15.31 -10.19 -13.92
CA ALA A 153 14.04 -10.78 -14.38
C ALA A 153 13.56 -11.89 -13.42
N GLU A 154 14.48 -12.73 -12.94
CA GLU A 154 14.19 -13.74 -11.91
C GLU A 154 13.80 -13.09 -10.57
N GLN A 155 14.49 -12.03 -10.17
CA GLN A 155 14.14 -11.25 -8.97
C GLN A 155 12.75 -10.61 -9.10
N LEU A 156 12.42 -10.06 -10.27
CA LEU A 156 11.10 -9.48 -10.52
C LEU A 156 9.99 -10.53 -10.43
N HIS A 157 10.21 -11.72 -10.97
CA HIS A 157 9.24 -12.80 -10.87
C HIS A 157 8.96 -13.17 -9.41
N ASP A 158 10.02 -13.34 -8.62
CA ASP A 158 9.89 -13.65 -7.20
C ASP A 158 9.29 -12.48 -6.40
N PHE A 159 9.61 -11.24 -6.75
CA PHE A 159 9.00 -10.05 -6.16
C PHE A 159 7.49 -10.01 -6.37
N VAL A 160 7.01 -10.28 -7.60
CA VAL A 160 5.57 -10.27 -7.90
C VAL A 160 4.84 -11.34 -7.07
N LEU A 161 5.38 -12.56 -7.02
CA LEU A 161 4.79 -13.64 -6.22
C LEU A 161 4.84 -13.34 -4.72
N PHE A 162 5.96 -12.85 -4.22
CA PHE A 162 6.13 -12.50 -2.82
C PHE A 162 5.15 -11.42 -2.38
N MET A 163 5.07 -10.32 -3.13
CA MET A 163 4.19 -9.19 -2.81
C MET A 163 2.70 -9.56 -2.84
N ALA A 164 2.28 -10.36 -3.83
CA ALA A 164 0.89 -10.81 -3.95
C ALA A 164 0.51 -11.88 -2.89
N ASN A 165 1.48 -12.46 -2.18
CA ASN A 165 1.25 -13.45 -1.13
C ASN A 165 1.58 -12.95 0.29
N THR A 166 2.07 -11.73 0.45
CA THR A 166 2.35 -11.11 1.76
C THR A 166 1.50 -9.88 2.03
N GLY A 167 1.09 -9.18 0.97
CA GLY A 167 0.36 -7.92 1.09
C GLY A 167 1.17 -6.76 1.68
N LEU A 168 2.50 -6.85 1.72
CA LEU A 168 3.39 -5.77 2.18
C LEU A 168 3.25 -4.51 1.32
N ARG A 169 3.55 -3.34 1.89
CA ARG A 169 3.72 -2.14 1.10
C ARG A 169 5.04 -2.21 0.33
N PRO A 170 5.14 -1.66 -0.89
CA PRO A 170 6.40 -1.64 -1.63
C PRO A 170 7.57 -1.01 -0.86
N ASP A 171 7.30 0.04 -0.07
CA ASP A 171 8.33 0.67 0.76
C ASP A 171 8.78 -0.24 1.93
N GLU A 172 7.89 -1.04 2.49
CA GLU A 172 8.21 -2.04 3.52
C GLU A 172 9.07 -3.16 2.91
N ALA A 173 8.70 -3.66 1.75
CA ALA A 173 9.48 -4.67 1.04
C ALA A 173 10.89 -4.17 0.65
N LYS A 174 11.02 -2.89 0.27
CA LYS A 174 12.32 -2.28 -0.05
C LYS A 174 13.29 -2.25 1.13
N GLN A 175 12.76 -2.14 2.36
CA GLN A 175 13.57 -2.09 3.58
C GLN A 175 13.80 -3.47 4.21
N LEU A 176 13.14 -4.51 3.68
CA LEU A 176 13.17 -5.86 4.23
C LEU A 176 14.53 -6.50 4.05
N GLN A 177 15.11 -7.02 5.12
CA GLN A 177 16.36 -7.79 5.12
C GLN A 177 16.07 -9.29 5.30
N HIS A 178 17.00 -10.15 4.87
CA HIS A 178 16.80 -11.60 5.01
C HIS A 178 16.67 -12.04 6.48
N ARG A 179 17.30 -11.35 7.44
CA ARG A 179 17.16 -11.60 8.88
C ARG A 179 15.76 -11.31 9.43
N ASP A 180 14.95 -10.53 8.70
CA ASP A 180 13.60 -10.15 9.11
C ASP A 180 12.55 -11.20 8.67
N VAL A 181 12.96 -12.26 7.96
CA VAL A 181 12.05 -13.27 7.39
C VAL A 181 12.42 -14.65 7.89
N SER A 182 11.47 -15.30 8.53
CA SER A 182 11.59 -16.69 9.01
C SER A 182 10.59 -17.59 8.30
N ILE A 183 11.03 -18.78 7.88
CA ILE A 183 10.12 -19.82 7.38
C ILE A 183 9.67 -20.65 8.56
N VAL A 184 8.37 -20.68 8.82
CA VAL A 184 7.78 -21.43 9.94
C VAL A 184 6.68 -22.35 9.44
N VAL A 185 6.34 -23.34 10.27
CA VAL A 185 5.15 -24.17 10.09
C VAL A 185 4.06 -23.57 10.97
N ASP A 186 2.99 -23.12 10.36
CA ASP A 186 1.84 -22.56 11.09
C ASP A 186 1.19 -23.64 11.96
N ALA A 187 0.91 -23.31 13.21
CA ALA A 187 0.43 -24.28 14.20
C ALA A 187 -0.98 -24.82 13.87
N ASP A 188 -1.82 -23.96 13.26
CA ASP A 188 -3.22 -24.27 13.00
C ASP A 188 -3.40 -25.01 11.68
N THR A 189 -2.77 -24.49 10.61
CA THR A 189 -2.92 -25.01 9.24
C THR A 189 -1.91 -26.12 8.91
N ARG A 190 -0.81 -26.22 9.66
CA ARG A 190 0.35 -27.11 9.38
C ARG A 190 1.05 -26.79 8.06
N GLU A 191 0.76 -25.63 7.47
CA GLU A 191 1.39 -25.18 6.25
C GLU A 191 2.67 -24.39 6.54
N ARG A 192 3.62 -24.44 5.59
CA ARG A 192 4.81 -23.59 5.64
C ARG A 192 4.45 -22.19 5.19
N ILE A 193 4.75 -21.20 6.01
CA ILE A 193 4.52 -19.79 5.76
C ILE A 193 5.75 -18.96 6.11
N LEU A 194 5.74 -17.68 5.76
CA LEU A 194 6.74 -16.72 6.23
C LEU A 194 6.18 -15.92 7.40
N GLU A 195 6.94 -15.82 8.48
CA GLU A 195 6.78 -14.77 9.48
C GLU A 195 7.78 -13.66 9.18
N ILE A 196 7.28 -12.44 9.04
CA ILE A 196 8.02 -11.30 8.55
C ILE A 196 7.95 -10.17 9.57
N GLU A 197 9.11 -9.74 10.10
CA GLU A 197 9.22 -8.51 10.87
C GLU A 197 9.23 -7.33 9.91
N VAL A 198 8.23 -6.48 10.00
CA VAL A 198 8.05 -5.37 9.05
C VAL A 198 8.36 -4.06 9.74
N ARG A 199 9.31 -3.31 9.20
CA ARG A 199 9.65 -1.95 9.62
C ARG A 199 9.08 -0.94 8.63
N GLY A 200 8.36 0.05 9.10
CA GLY A 200 7.74 1.03 8.22
C GLY A 200 7.17 2.23 8.97
N LYS A 201 6.38 3.05 8.27
CA LYS A 201 5.79 4.31 8.78
C LYS A 201 5.08 4.19 10.14
N ARG A 202 4.58 2.99 10.48
CA ARG A 202 3.88 2.70 11.74
C ARG A 202 4.75 1.96 12.78
N GLY A 203 6.07 2.05 12.67
CA GLY A 203 7.00 1.32 13.53
C GLY A 203 7.18 -0.14 13.10
N ILE A 204 7.60 -0.99 14.04
CA ILE A 204 7.82 -2.41 13.87
C ILE A 204 6.50 -3.16 14.01
N GLY A 205 6.30 -4.21 13.23
CA GLY A 205 5.14 -5.09 13.32
C GLY A 205 5.38 -6.37 12.55
N TRP A 206 4.43 -7.30 12.61
CA TRP A 206 4.53 -8.62 12.02
C TRP A 206 3.54 -8.80 10.88
N CYS A 207 3.93 -9.61 9.91
CA CYS A 207 3.09 -10.07 8.82
C CYS A 207 3.30 -11.58 8.63
N LYS A 208 2.22 -12.34 8.48
CA LYS A 208 2.24 -13.73 8.04
C LYS A 208 1.90 -13.82 6.55
N SER A 209 2.64 -14.63 5.81
CA SER A 209 2.40 -14.79 4.38
C SER A 209 1.38 -15.90 4.09
N MET A 210 0.91 -15.94 2.85
CA MET A 210 0.35 -17.15 2.27
C MET A 210 1.48 -18.14 1.94
N VAL A 211 1.13 -19.41 1.78
CA VAL A 211 2.05 -20.50 1.36
C VAL A 211 2.79 -20.15 0.07
N GLY A 212 2.13 -19.46 -0.85
CA GLY A 212 2.69 -19.06 -2.15
C GLY A 212 3.90 -18.12 -2.08
N ALA A 213 4.22 -17.53 -0.92
CA ALA A 213 5.41 -16.70 -0.74
C ALA A 213 6.68 -17.50 -0.39
N VAL A 214 6.56 -18.72 0.10
CA VAL A 214 7.70 -19.48 0.65
C VAL A 214 8.72 -19.82 -0.44
N LYS A 215 8.30 -20.46 -1.52
CA LYS A 215 9.21 -20.81 -2.63
C LYS A 215 9.87 -19.60 -3.29
N PRO A 216 9.15 -18.49 -3.60
CA PRO A 216 9.79 -17.25 -4.03
C PRO A 216 10.86 -16.75 -3.07
N TYR A 217 10.59 -16.76 -1.76
CA TYR A 217 11.56 -16.33 -0.76
C TYR A 217 12.78 -17.26 -0.70
N GLU A 218 12.61 -18.58 -0.75
CA GLU A 218 13.72 -19.53 -0.83
C GLU A 218 14.62 -19.22 -2.03
N ARG A 219 14.05 -18.98 -3.22
CA ARG A 219 14.82 -18.61 -4.41
C ARG A 219 15.54 -17.28 -4.24
N LEU A 220 14.90 -16.27 -3.63
CA LEU A 220 15.52 -14.96 -3.34
C LEU A 220 16.70 -15.08 -2.38
N ARG A 221 16.60 -15.93 -1.35
CA ARG A 221 17.63 -16.17 -0.36
C ARG A 221 18.83 -16.95 -0.94
N ASP A 222 18.52 -17.98 -1.71
CA ASP A 222 19.53 -18.96 -2.14
C ASP A 222 20.19 -18.57 -3.47
N ARG A 223 19.62 -17.62 -4.23
CA ARG A 223 20.15 -17.13 -5.49
C ARG A 223 21.41 -16.31 -5.27
N LEU A 224 22.49 -16.72 -5.95
CA LEU A 224 23.74 -15.99 -5.94
C LEU A 224 23.58 -14.62 -6.61
N ARG A 225 24.10 -13.59 -5.95
CA ARG A 225 24.11 -12.24 -6.51
C ARG A 225 25.29 -12.07 -7.45
N PRO A 226 25.08 -11.65 -8.72
CA PRO A 226 26.19 -11.46 -9.65
C PRO A 226 27.10 -10.32 -9.21
N VAL A 227 28.41 -10.53 -9.27
CA VAL A 227 29.42 -9.47 -9.09
C VAL A 227 29.46 -8.65 -10.36
N ARG A 228 29.18 -7.35 -10.25
CA ARG A 228 29.22 -6.41 -11.38
C ARG A 228 30.34 -5.41 -11.21
N GLY A 229 30.99 -5.06 -12.33
CA GLY A 229 32.04 -4.03 -12.35
C GLY A 229 33.47 -4.54 -12.14
N ASP A 230 33.65 -5.80 -11.75
CA ASP A 230 34.93 -6.44 -11.66
C ASP A 230 35.09 -7.51 -12.76
N LYS A 231 35.97 -7.26 -13.75
CA LYS A 231 36.14 -8.16 -14.89
C LYS A 231 36.75 -9.50 -14.48
N ASP A 232 37.57 -9.48 -13.42
CA ASP A 232 38.26 -10.67 -12.92
C ASP A 232 37.33 -11.62 -12.16
N LYS A 233 36.19 -11.10 -11.72
CA LYS A 233 35.13 -11.83 -11.01
C LYS A 233 33.86 -12.02 -11.85
N ALA A 234 33.94 -11.80 -13.15
CA ALA A 234 32.80 -12.01 -14.05
C ALA A 234 32.38 -13.48 -14.04
N GLY A 235 31.17 -13.76 -13.56
CA GLY A 235 30.64 -15.12 -13.40
C GLY A 235 30.67 -15.65 -11.96
N GLU A 236 31.38 -15.00 -11.03
CA GLU A 236 31.27 -15.32 -9.60
C GLU A 236 29.96 -14.79 -9.01
N GLY A 237 29.38 -15.57 -8.11
CA GLY A 237 28.19 -15.20 -7.39
C GLY A 237 28.46 -15.06 -5.90
N VAL A 238 27.95 -14.01 -5.28
CA VAL A 238 28.06 -13.78 -3.83
C VAL A 238 26.81 -14.34 -3.13
N LYS A 239 27.04 -15.13 -2.07
CA LYS A 239 25.96 -15.62 -1.22
C LYS A 239 25.32 -14.47 -0.45
N THR A 240 24.00 -14.55 -0.30
CA THR A 240 23.20 -13.62 0.47
C THR A 240 23.54 -13.69 1.96
N LYS A 241 23.73 -12.52 2.58
CA LYS A 241 23.93 -12.37 4.03
C LYS A 241 22.62 -12.04 4.73
N PRO A 242 22.47 -12.33 6.02
CA PRO A 242 21.25 -12.00 6.79
C PRO A 242 20.90 -10.50 6.77
N THR A 243 21.90 -9.62 6.68
CA THR A 243 21.72 -8.16 6.65
C THR A 243 21.48 -7.59 5.25
N ASP A 244 21.59 -8.43 4.21
CA ASP A 244 21.34 -7.97 2.85
C ASP A 244 19.84 -7.74 2.63
N PRO A 245 19.45 -6.75 1.80
CA PRO A 245 18.07 -6.54 1.45
C PRO A 245 17.51 -7.72 0.63
N VAL A 246 16.29 -8.14 0.93
CA VAL A 246 15.58 -9.18 0.15
C VAL A 246 15.42 -8.74 -1.31
N PHE A 247 15.18 -7.44 -1.52
CA PHE A 247 15.04 -6.83 -2.84
C PHE A 247 16.10 -5.73 -3.04
N PRO A 248 17.32 -6.08 -3.45
CA PRO A 248 18.46 -5.15 -3.49
C PRO A 248 18.42 -4.14 -4.63
N SER A 249 17.49 -4.29 -5.58
CA SER A 249 17.36 -3.43 -6.77
C SER A 249 15.94 -2.93 -6.95
N SER A 250 15.80 -1.83 -7.70
CA SER A 250 14.48 -1.35 -8.12
C SER A 250 14.07 -2.03 -9.42
N TYR A 251 13.01 -2.81 -9.38
CA TYR A 251 12.44 -3.51 -10.54
C TYR A 251 11.33 -2.72 -11.23
N LEU A 252 11.08 -1.48 -10.81
CA LEU A 252 9.90 -0.70 -11.25
C LEU A 252 9.87 -0.47 -12.75
N LYS A 253 11.02 -0.19 -13.40
CA LYS A 253 11.08 0.01 -14.85
C LYS A 253 10.73 -1.27 -15.59
N MET A 254 11.36 -2.39 -15.21
CA MET A 254 11.09 -3.70 -15.81
C MET A 254 9.65 -4.14 -15.59
N PHE A 255 9.12 -3.94 -14.37
CA PHE A 255 7.74 -4.23 -14.03
C PHE A 255 6.75 -3.40 -14.88
N ASN A 256 6.98 -2.09 -15.03
CA ASN A 256 6.12 -1.23 -15.83
C ASN A 256 6.14 -1.64 -17.31
N ASN A 257 7.32 -1.87 -17.88
CA ASN A 257 7.45 -2.32 -19.27
C ASN A 257 6.68 -3.63 -19.50
N LEU A 258 6.78 -4.58 -18.55
CA LEU A 258 6.07 -5.85 -18.65
C LEU A 258 4.55 -5.65 -18.54
N LEU A 259 4.07 -4.73 -17.68
CA LEU A 259 2.64 -4.38 -17.62
C LEU A 259 2.16 -3.77 -18.93
N ASP A 260 2.95 -2.93 -19.57
CA ASP A 260 2.64 -2.32 -20.87
C ASP A 260 2.63 -3.40 -21.98
N ASP A 261 3.64 -4.26 -22.05
CA ASP A 261 3.73 -5.39 -23.00
C ASP A 261 2.52 -6.35 -22.89
N GLN A 262 1.97 -6.51 -21.69
CA GLN A 262 0.85 -7.41 -21.43
C GLN A 262 -0.53 -6.73 -21.45
N ASN A 263 -0.60 -5.43 -21.77
CA ASN A 263 -1.82 -4.61 -21.66
C ASN A 263 -2.44 -4.62 -20.25
N LEU A 264 -1.60 -4.78 -19.23
CA LEU A 264 -2.00 -4.81 -17.81
C LEU A 264 -1.73 -3.48 -17.08
N LYS A 265 -1.18 -2.47 -17.78
CA LYS A 265 -0.79 -1.20 -17.15
C LYS A 265 -1.95 -0.41 -16.59
N LEU A 266 -3.07 -0.42 -17.28
CA LEU A 266 -4.30 0.24 -16.85
C LEU A 266 -5.31 -0.80 -16.38
N ASP A 267 -6.09 -0.45 -15.36
CA ASP A 267 -7.26 -1.24 -14.98
C ASP A 267 -8.46 -0.92 -15.89
N ARG A 268 -9.59 -1.59 -15.68
CA ARG A 268 -10.82 -1.40 -16.45
C ARG A 268 -11.38 0.03 -16.44
N ASP A 269 -10.98 0.85 -15.44
CA ASP A 269 -11.40 2.24 -15.31
C ASP A 269 -10.29 3.22 -15.75
N GLY A 270 -9.26 2.73 -16.45
CA GLY A 270 -8.15 3.52 -16.97
C GLY A 270 -7.16 3.99 -15.90
N LYS A 271 -7.16 3.41 -14.69
CA LYS A 271 -6.22 3.79 -13.65
C LYS A 271 -4.92 2.99 -13.76
N PRO A 272 -3.77 3.66 -13.57
CA PRO A 272 -2.48 3.01 -13.69
C PRO A 272 -2.22 2.04 -12.53
N ARG A 273 -1.82 0.83 -12.87
CA ARG A 273 -1.30 -0.17 -11.93
C ARG A 273 0.17 0.06 -11.67
N THR A 274 0.57 -0.20 -10.44
CA THR A 274 1.94 -0.06 -9.94
C THR A 274 2.30 -1.26 -9.07
N ALA A 275 3.52 -1.32 -8.54
CA ALA A 275 3.88 -2.34 -7.54
C ALA A 275 2.94 -2.36 -6.33
N TYR A 276 2.33 -1.21 -6.00
CA TYR A 276 1.33 -1.14 -4.93
C TYR A 276 0.05 -1.94 -5.25
N SER A 277 -0.25 -2.13 -6.54
CA SER A 277 -1.39 -2.93 -6.99
C SER A 277 -1.28 -4.41 -6.61
N LEU A 278 -0.06 -4.93 -6.39
CA LEU A 278 0.14 -6.30 -5.88
C LEU A 278 -0.42 -6.45 -4.46
N ARG A 279 -0.23 -5.45 -3.60
CA ARG A 279 -0.87 -5.43 -2.28
C ARG A 279 -2.39 -5.31 -2.37
N HIS A 280 -2.89 -4.50 -3.31
CA HIS A 280 -4.33 -4.41 -3.53
C HIS A 280 -4.88 -5.76 -3.99
N THR A 281 -4.16 -6.46 -4.85
CA THR A 281 -4.51 -7.83 -5.30
C THR A 281 -4.55 -8.81 -4.13
N TYR A 282 -3.53 -8.81 -3.25
CA TYR A 282 -3.55 -9.64 -2.04
C TYR A 282 -4.83 -9.43 -1.23
N ILE A 283 -5.15 -8.16 -0.91
CA ILE A 283 -6.33 -7.84 -0.09
C ILE A 283 -7.62 -8.30 -0.79
N CYS A 284 -7.78 -8.00 -2.09
CA CYS A 284 -8.95 -8.39 -2.86
C CYS A 284 -9.10 -9.92 -2.93
N LEU A 285 -8.04 -10.67 -3.19
CA LEU A 285 -8.07 -12.13 -3.23
C LEU A 285 -8.47 -12.72 -1.87
N ARG A 286 -7.91 -12.20 -0.77
CA ARG A 286 -8.30 -12.66 0.58
C ARG A 286 -9.76 -12.40 0.90
N LEU A 287 -10.28 -11.23 0.54
CA LEU A 287 -11.70 -10.91 0.70
C LEU A 287 -12.59 -11.84 -0.14
N MET A 288 -12.19 -12.13 -1.39
CA MET A 288 -12.92 -13.06 -2.27
C MET A 288 -12.94 -14.50 -1.75
N GLU A 289 -11.90 -14.90 -1.02
CA GLU A 289 -11.80 -16.21 -0.37
C GLU A 289 -12.48 -16.26 0.99
N GLY A 290 -13.13 -15.18 1.42
CA GLY A 290 -13.90 -15.11 2.65
C GLY A 290 -13.07 -14.92 3.93
N ALA A 291 -11.81 -14.46 3.79
CA ALA A 291 -10.99 -14.15 4.96
C ALA A 291 -11.57 -12.97 5.75
N ASP A 292 -11.44 -13.04 7.08
CA ASP A 292 -11.93 -12.00 7.99
C ASP A 292 -11.24 -10.65 7.74
N VAL A 293 -12.04 -9.59 7.60
CA VAL A 293 -11.59 -8.23 7.30
C VAL A 293 -10.63 -7.71 8.37
N TYR A 294 -10.92 -8.01 9.65
CA TYR A 294 -10.05 -7.59 10.75
C TYR A 294 -8.68 -8.28 10.69
N ALA A 295 -8.67 -9.59 10.41
CA ALA A 295 -7.43 -10.36 10.26
C ALA A 295 -6.59 -9.82 9.08
N ILE A 296 -7.23 -9.52 7.93
CA ILE A 296 -6.55 -8.90 6.79
C ILE A 296 -6.00 -7.52 7.17
N ALA A 297 -6.79 -6.69 7.86
CA ALA A 297 -6.37 -5.35 8.28
C ALA A 297 -5.15 -5.39 9.19
N LYS A 298 -5.16 -6.29 10.17
CA LYS A 298 -4.05 -6.52 11.11
C LYS A 298 -2.80 -6.99 10.38
N ASN A 299 -2.91 -8.02 9.54
CA ASN A 299 -1.80 -8.57 8.77
C ASN A 299 -1.20 -7.54 7.79
N CYS A 300 -2.05 -6.78 7.13
CA CYS A 300 -1.65 -5.71 6.22
C CYS A 300 -1.26 -4.41 6.93
N ARG A 301 -1.36 -4.33 8.26
CA ARG A 301 -1.04 -3.12 9.04
C ARG A 301 -1.81 -1.88 8.53
N THR A 302 -3.12 -2.05 8.30
CA THR A 302 -4.04 -1.00 7.88
C THR A 302 -5.27 -0.99 8.79
N SER A 303 -6.24 -0.11 8.56
CA SER A 303 -7.51 -0.13 9.31
C SER A 303 -8.58 -0.89 8.53
N VAL A 304 -9.55 -1.44 9.26
CA VAL A 304 -10.74 -2.08 8.69
C VAL A 304 -11.49 -1.09 7.80
N GLU A 305 -11.69 0.15 8.25
CA GLU A 305 -12.31 1.23 7.48
C GLU A 305 -11.67 1.41 6.09
N MET A 306 -10.31 1.34 6.02
CA MET A 306 -9.60 1.46 4.75
C MET A 306 -9.87 0.27 3.83
N ILE A 307 -10.03 -0.93 4.39
CA ILE A 307 -10.36 -2.12 3.59
C ILE A 307 -11.80 -2.02 3.09
N GLU A 308 -12.75 -1.71 3.94
CA GLU A 308 -14.15 -1.55 3.57
C GLU A 308 -14.33 -0.48 2.50
N LYS A 309 -13.74 0.70 2.73
CA LYS A 309 -13.89 1.84 1.83
C LYS A 309 -13.31 1.62 0.43
N PHE A 310 -12.15 0.97 0.32
CA PHE A 310 -11.41 0.94 -0.95
C PHE A 310 -11.38 -0.44 -1.63
N TYR A 311 -11.83 -1.50 -0.94
CA TYR A 311 -11.75 -2.86 -1.46
C TYR A 311 -13.09 -3.60 -1.37
N ALA A 312 -13.70 -3.72 -0.20
CA ALA A 312 -14.89 -4.55 0.00
C ALA A 312 -16.10 -4.08 -0.83
N ALA A 313 -16.31 -2.78 -0.95
CA ALA A 313 -17.42 -2.20 -1.70
C ALA A 313 -17.44 -2.58 -3.20
N HIS A 314 -16.34 -3.07 -3.75
CA HIS A 314 -16.21 -3.42 -5.17
C HIS A 314 -16.17 -4.92 -5.44
N ILE A 315 -16.19 -5.75 -4.40
CA ILE A 315 -16.14 -7.20 -4.51
C ILE A 315 -17.55 -7.75 -4.27
N LYS A 316 -18.23 -8.15 -5.34
CA LYS A 316 -19.61 -8.68 -5.29
C LYS A 316 -19.74 -9.90 -4.37
N THR A 317 -18.71 -10.73 -4.27
CA THR A 317 -18.69 -11.93 -3.44
C THR A 317 -18.64 -11.66 -1.94
N THR A 318 -18.31 -10.43 -1.50
CA THR A 318 -18.40 -10.04 -0.08
C THR A 318 -19.84 -9.78 0.38
N LEU A 319 -20.78 -9.66 -0.56
CA LEU A 319 -22.20 -9.58 -0.30
C LEU A 319 -22.82 -10.97 -0.48
N ASP A 320 -22.49 -11.89 0.41
CA ASP A 320 -23.16 -13.19 0.43
C ASP A 320 -24.51 -13.07 1.14
N ALA A 321 -25.58 -13.31 0.39
CA ALA A 321 -26.93 -13.28 0.94
C ALA A 321 -27.11 -14.26 2.11
N SER A 322 -26.38 -15.37 2.14
CA SER A 322 -26.38 -16.33 3.24
C SER A 322 -25.75 -15.76 4.52
N ALA A 323 -24.72 -14.93 4.39
CA ALA A 323 -24.08 -14.25 5.51
C ALA A 323 -24.99 -13.12 6.07
N ILE A 324 -25.70 -12.41 5.19
CA ILE A 324 -26.67 -11.36 5.58
C ILE A 324 -27.86 -11.96 6.32
N ASN A 325 -28.32 -13.14 5.95
CA ASN A 325 -29.46 -13.80 6.56
C ASN A 325 -29.16 -14.48 7.91
N SER A 326 -28.01 -14.28 8.49
CA SER A 326 -27.60 -14.69 9.85
C SER A 326 -27.79 -16.18 10.18
N ARG A 327 -28.10 -17.02 9.20
CA ARG A 327 -28.19 -18.47 9.40
C ARG A 327 -26.80 -19.07 9.24
N LYS A 328 -26.15 -19.36 10.38
CA LYS A 328 -24.96 -20.22 10.35
C LYS A 328 -25.32 -21.49 9.57
N PRO A 329 -24.56 -21.89 8.54
CA PRO A 329 -24.77 -23.18 7.91
C PRO A 329 -24.77 -24.24 9.03
N LYS A 330 -25.82 -25.07 9.11
CA LYS A 330 -25.80 -26.23 9.98
C LYS A 330 -24.58 -27.02 9.56
N GLN A 331 -23.59 -27.16 10.45
CA GLN A 331 -22.48 -28.08 10.24
C GLN A 331 -23.11 -29.41 9.79
N ALA A 332 -22.78 -29.87 8.60
CA ALA A 332 -23.18 -31.17 8.15
C ALA A 332 -22.72 -32.18 9.21
N TYR A 333 -23.68 -32.74 9.90
CA TYR A 333 -23.43 -33.77 10.91
C TYR A 333 -22.70 -34.89 10.17
N ARG A 334 -21.40 -35.02 10.37
CA ARG A 334 -20.65 -36.21 9.94
C ARG A 334 -21.23 -37.36 10.75
N GLY A 335 -22.22 -38.03 10.16
CA GLY A 335 -22.89 -39.16 10.77
C GLY A 335 -21.85 -40.15 11.26
N ARG A 336 -21.91 -40.49 12.54
CA ARG A 336 -21.26 -41.66 13.09
C ARG A 336 -21.58 -42.82 12.13
N ARG A 337 -20.59 -43.48 11.58
CA ARG A 337 -20.74 -44.78 10.93
C ARG A 337 -21.47 -45.71 11.92
N VAL A 338 -22.72 -46.03 11.59
CA VAL A 338 -23.46 -47.09 12.28
C VAL A 338 -22.75 -48.39 11.95
N PRO A 339 -22.38 -49.23 12.95
CA PRO A 339 -21.82 -50.54 12.70
C PRO A 339 -22.87 -51.40 11.96
N LYS A 340 -22.50 -52.01 10.85
CA LYS A 340 -23.32 -53.05 10.19
C LYS A 340 -23.44 -54.21 11.15
N GLY A 341 -24.66 -54.44 11.67
CA GLY A 341 -24.96 -55.62 12.44
C GLY A 341 -25.97 -55.40 13.59
N ALA A 342 -27.17 -54.97 13.31
CA ALA A 342 -28.34 -55.28 14.19
C ALA A 342 -29.57 -55.27 13.32
N GLY A 343 -30.29 -56.40 13.37
CA GLY A 343 -31.45 -56.75 12.55
C GLY A 343 -32.61 -55.76 12.74
N ALA A 344 -33.36 -55.58 11.68
CA ALA A 344 -34.54 -54.76 11.64
C ALA A 344 -35.68 -55.36 12.53
N PRO A 345 -36.35 -54.56 13.35
CA PRO A 345 -37.62 -54.99 13.95
C PRO A 345 -38.74 -54.82 12.95
N SER A 346 -39.51 -55.94 12.77
CA SER A 346 -40.71 -55.96 11.94
C SER A 346 -41.79 -55.10 12.57
N TYR A 347 -42.25 -54.10 11.84
CA TYR A 347 -43.47 -53.37 12.21
C TYR A 347 -44.69 -54.15 11.70
N ARG A 348 -45.56 -54.63 12.63
CA ARG A 348 -46.92 -55.13 12.36
C ARG A 348 -47.82 -53.92 12.09
N GLU A 349 -48.49 -53.91 10.93
CA GLU A 349 -49.61 -53.04 10.62
C GLU A 349 -50.80 -53.37 11.50
N HIS A 350 -51.25 -52.40 12.32
CA HIS A 350 -52.59 -52.42 12.94
C HIS A 350 -53.56 -51.67 12.08
N ARG A 351 -54.38 -52.41 11.35
CA ARG A 351 -55.60 -51.87 10.76
C ARG A 351 -56.62 -51.58 11.89
N GLY A 352 -56.98 -50.33 12.05
CA GLY A 352 -58.12 -49.91 12.91
C GLY A 352 -59.41 -49.94 12.13
N PRO A 353 -60.58 -50.13 12.80
CA PRO A 353 -61.86 -50.47 12.14
C PRO A 353 -62.60 -49.23 11.63
N THR A 354 -63.25 -49.42 10.47
CA THR A 354 -64.31 -48.58 9.91
C THR A 354 -65.57 -48.54 10.79
N ALA A 355 -66.08 -47.34 11.09
CA ALA A 355 -67.48 -47.14 11.55
C ALA A 355 -67.98 -45.82 10.95
N ARG A 356 -68.99 -45.97 10.17
CA ARG A 356 -70.28 -45.34 9.91
C ARG A 356 -70.36 -43.84 10.09
#